data_5059102deae208423cb856d5fabab5d9
#
_entry.id   5059102deae208423cb856d5fabab5d9
#
_cell.length_a   1.000
_cell.length_b   1.000
_cell.length_c   1.000
_cell.angle_alpha   90.00
_cell.angle_beta   90.00
_cell.angle_gamma   90.00
#
_symmetry.space_group_name_H-M   'P 1'
#
loop_
_entity.id
_entity.type
_entity.pdbx_description
1 polymer ?
#
loop_
_entity_poly.entity_id
_entity_poly.type
_entity_poly.pdbx_seq_one_letter_code
_entity_poly.pdbx_strand_id
1 'polypeptide(L)'
;MAYFDAGTTSFDDIAATGNAETLFELGLMYATGRNGETDVIAAHKWLNIAAFRGIDAAKHHREALAAEMSREEIAQAQREARDWITRH
;
A
#
# COMPACT_ATOMS: atom_id res chain seq x y z
N MET A 1 -2.06 -22.72 21.67
CA MET A 1 -1.72 -21.31 21.66
C MET A 1 -1.76 -20.77 20.25
N ALA A 2 -2.50 -19.74 20.08
CA ALA A 2 -2.45 -19.07 18.80
C ALA A 2 -1.25 -18.13 18.81
N TYR A 3 -0.38 -18.32 17.90
CA TYR A 3 0.72 -17.40 17.75
C TYR A 3 0.77 -16.95 16.31
N PHE A 4 1.32 -15.79 16.12
CA PHE A 4 1.44 -15.20 14.81
C PHE A 4 2.69 -15.73 14.15
N ASP A 5 2.53 -16.33 12.99
CA ASP A 5 3.67 -16.78 12.20
C ASP A 5 3.87 -15.81 11.05
N ALA A 6 4.81 -14.91 11.22
CA ALA A 6 5.07 -13.87 10.23
C ALA A 6 5.52 -14.46 8.89
N GLY A 7 6.06 -15.68 8.90
CA GLY A 7 6.49 -16.31 7.66
C GLY A 7 5.37 -16.76 6.77
N THR A 8 4.16 -16.90 7.31
CA THR A 8 3.02 -17.39 6.55
C THR A 8 1.96 -16.32 6.28
N THR A 9 2.08 -15.16 6.92
CA THR A 9 1.10 -14.08 6.75
C THR A 9 1.58 -13.12 5.68
N SER A 10 0.82 -13.01 4.60
CA SER A 10 1.16 -12.09 3.52
C SER A 10 0.70 -10.68 3.85
N PHE A 11 1.29 -9.70 3.17
CA PHE A 11 0.84 -8.32 3.32
C PHE A 11 -0.60 -8.15 2.81
N ASP A 12 -1.01 -8.93 1.81
CA ASP A 12 -2.39 -8.89 1.33
C ASP A 12 -3.37 -9.34 2.41
N ASP A 13 -2.99 -10.37 3.18
CA ASP A 13 -3.83 -10.84 4.27
C ASP A 13 -3.95 -9.79 5.36
N ILE A 14 -2.84 -9.12 5.69
CA ILE A 14 -2.84 -8.04 6.66
C ILE A 14 -3.73 -6.90 6.17
N ALA A 15 -3.62 -6.56 4.90
CA ALA A 15 -4.41 -5.47 4.33
C ALA A 15 -5.90 -5.80 4.33
N ALA A 16 -6.27 -7.05 4.05
CA ALA A 16 -7.67 -7.46 4.00
C ALA A 16 -8.33 -7.37 5.37
N THR A 17 -7.58 -7.63 6.45
CA THR A 17 -8.10 -7.61 7.81
C THR A 17 -7.78 -6.33 8.55
N GLY A 18 -6.89 -5.50 8.03
CA GLY A 18 -6.46 -4.28 8.67
C GLY A 18 -7.38 -3.11 8.37
N ASN A 19 -7.23 -2.05 9.17
CA ASN A 19 -7.97 -0.82 8.93
C ASN A 19 -7.17 0.09 8.00
N ALA A 20 -7.72 1.27 7.71
CA ALA A 20 -7.10 2.21 6.79
C ALA A 20 -5.70 2.63 7.23
N GLU A 21 -5.47 2.74 8.54
CA GLU A 21 -4.17 3.11 9.05
C GLU A 21 -3.13 2.02 8.78
N THR A 22 -3.54 0.75 8.87
CA THR A 22 -2.65 -0.36 8.53
C THR A 22 -2.24 -0.29 7.06
N LEU A 23 -3.17 0.04 6.18
CA LEU A 23 -2.87 0.20 4.76
C LEU A 23 -1.90 1.35 4.51
N PHE A 24 -2.08 2.43 5.25
CA PHE A 24 -1.19 3.57 5.19
C PHE A 24 0.23 3.17 5.61
N GLU A 25 0.36 2.42 6.70
CA GLU A 25 1.65 1.93 7.16
C GLU A 25 2.32 1.01 6.13
N LEU A 26 1.54 0.15 5.48
CA LEU A 26 2.07 -0.69 4.41
C LEU A 26 2.65 0.17 3.29
N GLY A 27 1.93 1.21 2.90
CA GLY A 27 2.41 2.12 1.87
C GLY A 27 3.73 2.77 2.25
N LEU A 28 3.84 3.23 3.49
CA LEU A 28 5.08 3.84 3.97
C LEU A 28 6.22 2.84 4.04
N MET A 29 5.94 1.60 4.42
CA MET A 29 6.96 0.55 4.46
C MET A 29 7.58 0.33 3.09
N TYR A 30 6.74 0.20 2.07
CA TYR A 30 7.24 -0.01 0.72
C TYR A 30 7.94 1.23 0.17
N ALA A 31 7.45 2.42 0.53
CA ALA A 31 8.06 3.66 0.05
C ALA A 31 9.45 3.89 0.63
N THR A 32 9.66 3.48 1.88
CA THR A 32 10.93 3.71 2.58
C THR A 32 11.87 2.51 2.55
N GLY A 33 11.38 1.35 2.14
CA GLY A 33 12.19 0.13 2.12
C GLY A 33 12.45 -0.45 3.50
N ARG A 34 11.62 -0.12 4.50
CA ARG A 34 11.84 -0.64 5.86
C ARG A 34 11.76 -2.15 5.95
N ASN A 35 11.08 -2.79 5.00
CA ASN A 35 10.99 -4.24 4.97
C ASN A 35 12.08 -4.89 4.10
N GLY A 36 13.09 -4.10 3.71
CA GLY A 36 14.23 -4.61 2.96
C GLY A 36 14.40 -4.00 1.58
N GLU A 37 13.33 -3.76 0.86
CA GLU A 37 13.38 -3.20 -0.49
C GLU A 37 12.30 -2.16 -0.68
N THR A 38 12.66 -1.10 -1.42
CA THR A 38 11.70 -0.10 -1.86
C THR A 38 10.91 -0.66 -3.04
N ASP A 39 9.60 -0.50 -3.02
CA ASP A 39 8.73 -0.89 -4.12
C ASP A 39 7.72 0.24 -4.34
N VAL A 40 8.02 1.10 -5.31
CA VAL A 40 7.20 2.31 -5.51
C VAL A 40 5.80 1.98 -6.01
N ILE A 41 5.65 0.91 -6.80
CA ILE A 41 4.34 0.52 -7.28
C ILE A 41 3.47 0.02 -6.13
N ALA A 42 4.02 -0.85 -5.29
CA ALA A 42 3.29 -1.34 -4.12
C ALA A 42 3.00 -0.19 -3.16
N ALA A 43 3.95 0.71 -2.94
CA ALA A 43 3.76 1.86 -2.07
C ALA A 43 2.61 2.72 -2.56
N HIS A 44 2.61 3.06 -3.84
CA HIS A 44 1.54 3.90 -4.42
C HIS A 44 0.20 3.20 -4.33
N LYS A 45 0.15 1.90 -4.59
CA LYS A 45 -1.06 1.10 -4.49
C LYS A 45 -1.67 1.21 -3.10
N TRP A 46 -0.88 0.93 -2.06
CA TRP A 46 -1.42 0.92 -0.69
C TRP A 46 -1.76 2.32 -0.20
N LEU A 47 -0.96 3.32 -0.58
CA LEU A 47 -1.27 4.71 -0.23
C LEU A 47 -2.58 5.15 -0.90
N ASN A 48 -2.79 4.73 -2.15
CA ASN A 48 -4.01 5.06 -2.87
C ASN A 48 -5.24 4.45 -2.19
N ILE A 49 -5.13 3.19 -1.77
CA ILE A 49 -6.22 2.52 -1.07
C ILE A 49 -6.50 3.19 0.28
N ALA A 50 -5.44 3.53 1.02
CA ALA A 50 -5.60 4.21 2.31
C ALA A 50 -6.27 5.57 2.13
N ALA A 51 -5.89 6.31 1.08
CA ALA A 51 -6.51 7.60 0.77
C ALA A 51 -7.99 7.43 0.43
N PHE A 52 -8.32 6.39 -0.34
CA PHE A 52 -9.68 6.08 -0.69
C PHE A 52 -10.52 5.81 0.57
N ARG A 53 -9.91 5.26 1.60
CA ARG A 53 -10.60 4.96 2.86
C ARG A 53 -10.54 6.12 3.87
N GLY A 54 -10.06 7.28 3.44
CA GLY A 54 -10.17 8.49 4.23
C GLY A 54 -8.93 8.98 4.95
N ILE A 55 -7.76 8.38 4.68
CA ILE A 55 -6.52 8.85 5.29
C ILE A 55 -5.93 9.97 4.44
N ASP A 56 -6.12 11.21 4.89
CA ASP A 56 -5.65 12.37 4.13
C ASP A 56 -4.13 12.39 3.98
N ALA A 57 -3.40 11.97 5.00
CA ALA A 57 -1.94 11.93 4.92
C ALA A 57 -1.48 10.99 3.81
N ALA A 58 -2.23 9.91 3.55
CA ALA A 58 -1.87 8.98 2.48
C ALA A 58 -1.92 9.65 1.11
N LYS A 59 -2.86 10.56 0.93
CA LYS A 59 -2.97 11.29 -0.33
C LYS A 59 -1.73 12.14 -0.57
N HIS A 60 -1.26 12.84 0.45
CA HIS A 60 -0.07 13.67 0.31
C HIS A 60 1.18 12.83 0.02
N HIS A 61 1.32 11.71 0.72
CA HIS A 61 2.45 10.80 0.49
C HIS A 61 2.39 10.20 -0.91
N ARG A 62 1.19 9.84 -1.37
CA ARG A 62 1.01 9.29 -2.71
C ARG A 62 1.44 10.30 -3.78
N GLU A 63 1.04 11.55 -3.60
CA GLU A 63 1.37 12.60 -4.57
C GLU A 63 2.88 12.85 -4.62
N ALA A 64 3.52 12.89 -3.45
CA ALA A 64 4.96 13.07 -3.40
C ALA A 64 5.69 11.90 -4.08
N LEU A 65 5.23 10.69 -3.85
CA LEU A 65 5.81 9.51 -4.45
C LEU A 65 5.62 9.50 -5.96
N ALA A 66 4.44 9.87 -6.42
CA ALA A 66 4.11 9.88 -7.85
C ALA A 66 5.01 10.83 -8.63
N ALA A 67 5.49 11.90 -7.99
CA ALA A 67 6.39 12.84 -8.64
C ALA A 67 7.71 12.19 -9.05
N GLU A 68 8.05 11.06 -8.44
CA GLU A 68 9.28 10.33 -8.72
C GLU A 68 9.06 9.07 -9.54
N MET A 69 7.81 8.80 -9.93
CA MET A 69 7.44 7.58 -10.64
C MET A 69 7.20 7.86 -12.11
N SER A 70 7.38 6.84 -12.94
CA SER A 70 7.01 6.95 -14.34
C SER A 70 5.49 6.86 -14.49
N ARG A 71 5.00 7.29 -15.65
CA ARG A 71 3.57 7.18 -15.96
C ARG A 71 3.10 5.74 -15.93
N GLU A 72 3.92 4.84 -16.44
CA GLU A 72 3.60 3.41 -16.47
C GLU A 72 3.51 2.84 -15.08
N GLU A 73 4.42 3.24 -14.20
CA GLU A 73 4.39 2.78 -12.80
C GLU A 73 3.14 3.28 -12.08
N ILE A 74 2.80 4.55 -12.29
CA ILE A 74 1.60 5.12 -11.67
C ILE A 74 0.36 4.40 -12.20
N ALA A 75 0.28 4.18 -13.51
CA ALA A 75 -0.87 3.50 -14.11
C ALA A 75 -1.02 2.09 -13.57
N GLN A 76 0.09 1.36 -13.42
CA GLN A 76 0.05 0.01 -12.87
C GLN A 76 -0.43 0.03 -11.42
N ALA A 77 0.11 0.94 -10.62
CA ALA A 77 -0.29 1.04 -9.21
C ALA A 77 -1.78 1.36 -9.10
N GLN A 78 -2.29 2.24 -9.95
CA GLN A 78 -3.71 2.59 -9.95
C GLN A 78 -4.58 1.41 -10.34
N ARG A 79 -4.16 0.61 -11.32
CA ARG A 79 -4.91 -0.59 -11.70
C ARG A 79 -4.95 -1.60 -10.57
N GLU A 80 -3.80 -1.81 -9.91
CA GLU A 80 -3.73 -2.76 -8.81
C GLU A 80 -4.57 -2.30 -7.63
N ALA A 81 -4.57 -1.01 -7.34
CA ALA A 81 -5.42 -0.47 -6.27
C ALA A 81 -6.89 -0.67 -6.58
N ARG A 82 -7.30 -0.38 -7.82
CA ARG A 82 -8.68 -0.55 -8.25
C ARG A 82 -9.13 -2.01 -8.15
N ASP A 83 -8.26 -2.92 -8.60
CA ASP A 83 -8.55 -4.35 -8.53
C ASP A 83 -8.73 -4.80 -7.09
N TRP A 84 -7.86 -4.33 -6.21
CA TRP A 84 -7.93 -4.70 -4.81
C TRP A 84 -9.21 -4.16 -4.16
N ILE A 85 -9.55 -2.90 -4.42
CA ILE A 85 -10.75 -2.28 -3.88
C ILE A 85 -12.00 -3.02 -4.36
N THR A 86 -12.02 -3.42 -5.62
CA THR A 86 -13.16 -4.13 -6.19
C THR A 86 -13.38 -5.48 -5.53
N ARG A 87 -12.28 -6.16 -5.13
CA ARG A 87 -12.37 -7.49 -4.51
C ARG A 87 -12.57 -7.43 -3.01
N HIS A 88 -12.31 -6.34 -2.40
CA HIS A 88 -12.41 -6.18 -0.95
C HIS A 88 -13.32 -5.04 -0.58
#